data_8280d9097b1109f9f1b45e06d8752bff
#
_entry.id   8280d9097b1109f9f1b45e06d8752bff
#
_cell.length_a   1.000
_cell.length_b   1.000
_cell.length_c   1.000
_cell.angle_alpha   90.00
_cell.angle_beta   90.00
_cell.angle_gamma   90.00
#
_symmetry.space_group_name_H-M   'P 1'
#
loop_
_entity.id
_entity.type
_entity.pdbx_description
1 polymer ?
#
loop_
_entity_poly.entity_id
_entity_poly.type
_entity_poly.pdbx_seq_one_letter_code
_entity_poly.pdbx_strand_id
1 'polypeptide(L)'
;MHGTPRPPATPAQALSAMDHLIAAHLIGQQELARRLGLNVTDLTCFAFVLEAGDDLLTAGDLAARAHVTTGAVTGILNRLERAGYVTRRPDPTDRRRVRVAAVPAAVAQVEAVYAGHYKRLTALFSDYSAEELAIITDWFTRATALAHEYLEKLNRNDPAEDC
;
A
#
# COMPACT_ATOMS: atom_id res chain seq x y z
N MET A 1 -1.78 5.62 31.53
CA MET A 1 -1.80 7.09 31.35
C MET A 1 -3.09 7.42 30.62
N HIS A 2 -3.97 8.24 31.21
CA HIS A 2 -5.22 8.64 30.55
C HIS A 2 -4.86 9.61 29.42
N GLY A 3 -5.27 9.26 28.19
CA GLY A 3 -5.08 10.13 27.03
C GLY A 3 -5.74 11.50 27.25
N THR A 4 -5.22 12.52 26.60
CA THR A 4 -5.79 13.87 26.63
C THR A 4 -7.26 13.80 26.20
N PRO A 5 -8.22 14.37 26.96
CA PRO A 5 -9.63 14.39 26.57
C PRO A 5 -9.78 15.00 25.17
N ARG A 6 -10.38 14.24 24.24
CA ARG A 6 -10.64 14.70 22.88
C ARG A 6 -12.07 15.21 22.79
N PRO A 7 -12.32 16.35 22.10
CA PRO A 7 -13.68 16.78 21.88
C PRO A 7 -14.45 15.75 21.03
N PRO A 8 -15.78 15.64 21.21
CA PRO A 8 -16.59 14.78 20.35
C PRO A 8 -16.48 15.24 18.90
N ALA A 9 -16.47 14.28 17.98
CA ALA A 9 -16.41 14.55 16.54
C ALA A 9 -17.61 13.93 15.83
N THR A 10 -18.06 14.57 14.76
CA THR A 10 -19.13 14.07 13.90
C THR A 10 -18.55 13.18 12.78
N PRO A 11 -19.38 12.30 12.15
CA PRO A 11 -18.96 11.54 10.97
C PRO A 11 -18.43 12.43 9.85
N ALA A 12 -19.03 13.59 9.60
CA ALA A 12 -18.58 14.54 8.57
C ALA A 12 -17.17 15.08 8.86
N GLN A 13 -16.86 15.37 10.13
CA GLN A 13 -15.51 15.81 10.52
C GLN A 13 -14.48 14.69 10.36
N ALA A 14 -14.84 13.45 10.69
CA ALA A 14 -13.97 12.29 10.51
C ALA A 14 -13.69 12.04 9.01
N LEU A 15 -14.72 12.09 8.14
CA LEU A 15 -14.56 11.97 6.69
C LEU A 15 -13.66 13.07 6.12
N SER A 16 -13.87 14.33 6.50
CA SER A 16 -13.03 15.45 6.07
C SER A 16 -11.56 15.25 6.50
N ALA A 17 -11.31 14.77 7.72
CA ALA A 17 -9.95 14.49 8.19
C ALA A 17 -9.31 13.33 7.39
N MET A 18 -10.08 12.30 7.05
CA MET A 18 -9.65 11.20 6.18
C MET A 18 -9.27 11.72 4.79
N ASP A 19 -10.11 12.56 4.16
CA ASP A 19 -9.85 13.12 2.83
C ASP A 19 -8.55 13.92 2.82
N HIS A 20 -8.30 14.74 3.85
CA HIS A 20 -7.04 15.47 4.00
C HIS A 20 -5.84 14.53 4.14
N LEU A 21 -5.97 13.45 4.92
CA LEU A 21 -4.91 12.46 5.08
C LEU A 21 -4.62 11.75 3.76
N ILE A 22 -5.66 11.33 3.02
CA ILE A 22 -5.51 10.70 1.71
C ILE A 22 -4.81 11.64 0.73
N ALA A 23 -5.23 12.92 0.65
CA ALA A 23 -4.60 13.89 -0.22
C ALA A 23 -3.11 14.10 0.11
N ALA A 24 -2.77 14.25 1.39
CA ALA A 24 -1.39 14.38 1.85
C ALA A 24 -0.57 13.11 1.53
N HIS A 25 -1.16 11.93 1.71
CA HIS A 25 -0.53 10.65 1.40
C HIS A 25 -0.22 10.52 -0.10
N LEU A 26 -1.16 10.85 -0.98
CA LEU A 26 -0.96 10.82 -2.44
C LEU A 26 0.19 11.71 -2.88
N ILE A 27 0.29 12.94 -2.35
CA ILE A 27 1.41 13.85 -2.62
C ILE A 27 2.72 13.24 -2.11
N GLY A 28 2.72 12.69 -0.91
CA GLY A 28 3.88 12.02 -0.32
C GLY A 28 4.36 10.84 -1.15
N GLN A 29 3.46 10.01 -1.68
CA GLN A 29 3.78 8.88 -2.54
C GLN A 29 4.43 9.31 -3.86
N GLN A 30 3.97 10.41 -4.47
CA GLN A 30 4.58 10.95 -5.69
C GLN A 30 6.03 11.41 -5.44
N GLU A 31 6.26 12.15 -4.36
CA GLU A 31 7.61 12.62 -4.00
C GLU A 31 8.54 11.47 -3.65
N LEU A 32 8.04 10.46 -2.95
CA LEU A 32 8.79 9.27 -2.60
C LEU A 32 9.18 8.46 -3.84
N ALA A 33 8.23 8.20 -4.73
CA ALA A 33 8.49 7.50 -5.99
C ALA A 33 9.59 8.24 -6.79
N ARG A 34 9.48 9.57 -6.89
CA ARG A 34 10.49 10.41 -7.56
C ARG A 34 11.88 10.25 -6.94
N ARG A 35 11.99 10.25 -5.60
CA ARG A 35 13.29 10.08 -4.89
C ARG A 35 13.90 8.70 -5.12
N LEU A 36 13.07 7.68 -5.27
CA LEU A 36 13.49 6.32 -5.54
C LEU A 36 13.72 6.03 -7.04
N GLY A 37 13.52 7.02 -7.92
CA GLY A 37 13.64 6.84 -9.37
C GLY A 37 12.53 5.97 -9.96
N LEU A 38 11.38 5.88 -9.30
CA LEU A 38 10.21 5.10 -9.67
C LEU A 38 9.03 6.03 -10.01
N ASN A 39 8.01 5.49 -10.65
CA ASN A 39 6.67 6.10 -10.65
C ASN A 39 5.81 5.49 -9.52
N VAL A 40 4.66 6.10 -9.25
CA VAL A 40 3.77 5.66 -8.14
C VAL A 40 3.28 4.22 -8.35
N THR A 41 2.95 3.82 -9.58
CA THR A 41 2.49 2.46 -9.86
C THR A 41 3.60 1.43 -9.63
N ASP A 42 4.84 1.73 -10.03
CA ASP A 42 6.01 0.87 -9.78
C ASP A 42 6.25 0.74 -8.27
N LEU A 43 6.16 1.85 -7.52
CA LEU A 43 6.31 1.85 -6.07
C LEU A 43 5.19 1.03 -5.38
N THR A 44 3.94 1.16 -5.84
CA THR A 44 2.81 0.37 -5.33
C THR A 44 3.02 -1.13 -5.58
N CYS A 45 3.42 -1.52 -6.80
CA CYS A 45 3.71 -2.92 -7.11
C CYS A 45 4.89 -3.45 -6.27
N PHE A 46 5.91 -2.62 -6.05
CA PHE A 46 7.03 -3.00 -5.18
C PHE A 46 6.58 -3.17 -3.71
N ALA A 47 5.67 -2.32 -3.21
CA ALA A 47 5.10 -2.48 -1.88
C ALA A 47 4.36 -3.83 -1.72
N PHE A 48 3.60 -4.28 -2.72
CA PHE A 48 2.98 -5.62 -2.70
C PHE A 48 4.01 -6.75 -2.68
N VAL A 49 5.14 -6.60 -3.37
CA VAL A 49 6.24 -7.59 -3.30
C VAL A 49 6.86 -7.62 -1.92
N LEU A 50 7.03 -6.48 -1.25
CA LEU A 50 7.53 -6.40 0.13
C LEU A 50 6.56 -7.04 1.12
N GLU A 51 5.27 -6.75 0.98
CA GLU A 51 4.22 -7.29 1.86
C GLU A 51 4.11 -8.81 1.77
N ALA A 52 4.33 -9.38 0.59
CA ALA A 52 4.28 -10.81 0.37
C ALA A 52 5.41 -11.58 1.07
N GLY A 53 6.54 -10.93 1.35
CA GLY A 53 7.66 -11.56 2.05
C GLY A 53 8.15 -12.83 1.35
N ASP A 54 8.09 -13.96 2.08
CA ASP A 54 8.50 -15.27 1.56
C ASP A 54 7.48 -15.91 0.63
N ASP A 55 6.21 -15.47 0.67
CA ASP A 55 5.14 -15.92 -0.22
C ASP A 55 5.19 -15.19 -1.58
N LEU A 56 6.30 -15.39 -2.29
CA LEU A 56 6.62 -14.67 -3.51
C LEU A 56 5.47 -14.65 -4.51
N LEU A 57 5.12 -13.44 -4.99
CA LEU A 57 4.05 -13.22 -5.95
C LEU A 57 4.48 -13.55 -7.38
N THR A 58 3.53 -14.02 -8.20
CA THR A 58 3.68 -14.06 -9.65
C THR A 58 3.27 -12.72 -10.29
N ALA A 59 3.58 -12.55 -11.57
CA ALA A 59 3.09 -11.39 -12.34
C ALA A 59 1.54 -11.33 -12.37
N GLY A 60 0.87 -12.49 -12.40
CA GLY A 60 -0.59 -12.57 -12.33
C GLY A 60 -1.15 -12.11 -10.99
N ASP A 61 -0.52 -12.52 -9.87
CA ASP A 61 -0.92 -12.08 -8.54
C ASP A 61 -0.75 -10.57 -8.38
N LEU A 62 0.35 -10.01 -8.90
CA LEU A 62 0.59 -8.56 -8.90
C LEU A 62 -0.43 -7.80 -9.77
N ALA A 63 -0.80 -8.35 -10.94
CA ALA A 63 -1.81 -7.75 -11.79
C ALA A 63 -3.17 -7.65 -11.08
N ALA A 64 -3.57 -8.73 -10.40
CA ALA A 64 -4.79 -8.77 -9.61
C ALA A 64 -4.76 -7.75 -8.45
N ARG A 65 -3.68 -7.73 -7.65
CA ARG A 65 -3.55 -6.81 -6.51
C ARG A 65 -3.48 -5.34 -6.90
N ALA A 66 -2.78 -5.04 -8.01
CA ALA A 66 -2.62 -3.67 -8.50
C ALA A 66 -3.79 -3.20 -9.39
N HIS A 67 -4.76 -4.04 -9.66
CA HIS A 67 -5.88 -3.77 -10.57
C HIS A 67 -5.42 -3.27 -11.96
N VAL A 68 -4.37 -3.89 -12.49
CA VAL A 68 -3.82 -3.56 -13.83
C VAL A 68 -3.76 -4.81 -14.72
N THR A 69 -3.56 -4.63 -16.01
CA THR A 69 -3.42 -5.76 -16.95
C THR A 69 -2.09 -6.48 -16.77
N THR A 70 -2.03 -7.78 -17.10
CA THR A 70 -0.79 -8.56 -17.09
C THR A 70 0.29 -7.98 -17.99
N GLY A 71 -0.09 -7.35 -19.11
CA GLY A 71 0.84 -6.63 -19.98
C GLY A 71 1.47 -5.42 -19.27
N ALA A 72 0.67 -4.65 -18.54
CA ALA A 72 1.16 -3.52 -17.74
C ALA A 72 2.14 -3.99 -16.66
N VAL A 73 1.81 -5.08 -15.92
CA VAL A 73 2.70 -5.65 -14.91
C VAL A 73 4.03 -6.09 -15.49
N THR A 74 4.04 -6.67 -16.70
CA THR A 74 5.30 -7.04 -17.37
C THR A 74 6.19 -5.81 -17.56
N GLY A 75 5.63 -4.69 -18.00
CA GLY A 75 6.35 -3.42 -18.11
C GLY A 75 6.86 -2.88 -16.78
N ILE A 76 6.03 -2.92 -15.72
CA ILE A 76 6.38 -2.53 -14.35
C ILE A 76 7.55 -3.38 -13.84
N LEU A 77 7.44 -4.69 -13.92
CA LEU A 77 8.48 -5.61 -13.45
C LEU A 77 9.80 -5.43 -14.21
N ASN A 78 9.76 -5.15 -15.52
CA ASN A 78 10.96 -4.85 -16.28
C ASN A 78 11.65 -3.56 -15.82
N ARG A 79 10.90 -2.53 -15.42
CA ARG A 79 11.45 -1.30 -14.86
C ARG A 79 12.03 -1.54 -13.46
N LEU A 80 11.28 -2.21 -12.59
CA LEU A 80 11.72 -2.53 -11.22
C LEU A 80 12.98 -3.42 -11.22
N GLU A 81 13.06 -4.40 -12.10
CA GLU A 81 14.22 -5.28 -12.22
C GLU A 81 15.45 -4.52 -12.76
N ARG A 82 15.25 -3.68 -13.79
CA ARG A 82 16.33 -2.83 -14.34
C ARG A 82 16.82 -1.81 -13.30
N ALA A 83 15.96 -1.31 -12.45
CA ALA A 83 16.29 -0.39 -11.38
C ALA A 83 16.85 -1.10 -10.12
N GLY A 84 16.92 -2.43 -10.11
CA GLY A 84 17.49 -3.21 -9.02
C GLY A 84 16.59 -3.41 -7.80
N TYR A 85 15.27 -3.21 -7.96
CA TYR A 85 14.30 -3.37 -6.87
C TYR A 85 13.83 -4.81 -6.71
N VAL A 86 13.67 -5.54 -7.80
CA VAL A 86 13.19 -6.92 -7.78
C VAL A 86 14.07 -7.82 -8.63
N THR A 87 13.96 -9.12 -8.40
CA THR A 87 14.53 -10.17 -9.25
C THR A 87 13.45 -11.20 -9.55
N ARG A 88 13.51 -11.80 -10.73
CA ARG A 88 12.65 -12.90 -11.14
C ARG A 88 13.32 -14.22 -10.82
N ARG A 89 12.58 -15.14 -10.20
CA ARG A 89 13.05 -16.48 -9.84
C ARG A 89 12.10 -17.52 -10.39
N PRO A 90 12.60 -18.69 -10.89
CA PRO A 90 11.74 -19.81 -11.22
C PRO A 90 10.94 -20.24 -9.98
N ASP A 91 9.67 -20.60 -10.18
CA ASP A 91 8.88 -21.22 -9.12
C ASP A 91 9.46 -22.60 -8.80
N PRO A 92 9.67 -22.95 -7.52
CA PRO A 92 10.25 -24.24 -7.15
C PRO A 92 9.35 -25.44 -7.48
N THR A 93 8.05 -25.22 -7.57
CA THR A 93 7.04 -26.26 -7.82
C THR A 93 6.59 -26.34 -9.28
N ASP A 94 6.63 -25.22 -9.99
CA ASP A 94 6.24 -25.14 -11.40
C ASP A 94 7.22 -24.23 -12.18
N ARG A 95 8.16 -24.84 -12.90
CA ARG A 95 9.17 -24.12 -13.69
C ARG A 95 8.61 -23.20 -14.80
N ARG A 96 7.32 -23.35 -15.13
CA ARG A 96 6.63 -22.46 -16.09
C ARG A 96 6.21 -21.14 -15.43
N ARG A 97 6.21 -21.08 -14.11
CA ARG A 97 5.85 -19.89 -13.33
C ARG A 97 7.11 -19.16 -12.89
N VAL A 98 7.01 -17.84 -12.86
CA VAL A 98 8.07 -16.95 -12.39
C VAL A 98 7.55 -16.21 -11.16
N ARG A 99 8.33 -16.25 -10.09
CA ARG A 99 8.09 -15.53 -8.85
C ARG A 99 8.93 -14.26 -8.81
N VAL A 100 8.42 -13.24 -8.16
CA VAL A 100 9.06 -11.94 -8.00
C VAL A 100 9.55 -11.81 -6.56
N ALA A 101 10.84 -11.61 -6.39
CA ALA A 101 11.46 -11.40 -5.08
C ALA A 101 12.04 -9.98 -4.98
N ALA A 102 11.88 -9.35 -3.82
CA ALA A 102 12.55 -8.08 -3.54
C ALA A 102 14.06 -8.26 -3.40
N VAL A 103 14.83 -7.28 -3.86
CA VAL A 103 16.28 -7.22 -3.66
C VAL A 103 16.56 -6.65 -2.27
N PRO A 104 17.33 -7.30 -1.38
CA PRO A 104 17.53 -6.84 0.00
C PRO A 104 18.07 -5.40 0.11
N ALA A 105 18.96 -4.99 -0.79
CA ALA A 105 19.48 -3.63 -0.81
C ALA A 105 18.37 -2.59 -1.12
N ALA A 106 17.44 -2.92 -2.00
CA ALA A 106 16.29 -2.06 -2.32
C ALA A 106 15.31 -1.99 -1.15
N VAL A 107 15.09 -3.11 -0.44
CA VAL A 107 14.29 -3.13 0.80
C VAL A 107 14.87 -2.14 1.81
N ALA A 108 16.16 -2.25 2.11
CA ALA A 108 16.84 -1.35 3.05
C ALA A 108 16.78 0.13 2.62
N GLN A 109 16.88 0.41 1.33
CA GLN A 109 16.76 1.77 0.79
C GLN A 109 15.36 2.35 1.04
N VAL A 110 14.30 1.58 0.76
CA VAL A 110 12.91 2.01 0.97
C VAL A 110 12.63 2.17 2.46
N GLU A 111 13.04 1.22 3.28
CA GLU A 111 12.90 1.31 4.74
C GLU A 111 13.56 2.57 5.31
N ALA A 112 14.78 2.90 4.87
CA ALA A 112 15.48 4.10 5.31
C ALA A 112 14.71 5.39 4.99
N VAL A 113 14.07 5.46 3.82
CA VAL A 113 13.27 6.65 3.43
C VAL A 113 11.99 6.74 4.27
N TYR A 114 11.35 5.63 4.59
CA TYR A 114 10.13 5.59 5.40
C TYR A 114 10.37 5.69 6.91
N ALA A 115 11.54 5.31 7.41
CA ALA A 115 11.81 5.16 8.84
C ALA A 115 11.45 6.40 9.67
N GLY A 116 11.78 7.60 9.18
CA GLY A 116 11.47 8.86 9.86
C GLY A 116 9.96 9.12 9.97
N HIS A 117 9.21 8.78 8.94
CA HIS A 117 7.75 8.93 8.91
C HIS A 117 7.07 7.93 9.85
N TYR A 118 7.42 6.66 9.75
CA TYR A 118 6.86 5.62 10.64
C TYR A 118 7.20 5.86 12.10
N LYS A 119 8.41 6.33 12.41
CA LYS A 119 8.77 6.71 13.78
C LYS A 119 7.82 7.78 14.35
N ARG A 120 7.47 8.80 13.55
CA ARG A 120 6.53 9.86 13.96
C ARG A 120 5.10 9.33 14.12
N LEU A 121 4.64 8.46 13.22
CA LEU A 121 3.33 7.82 13.34
C LEU A 121 3.23 6.94 14.59
N THR A 122 4.28 6.15 14.87
CA THR A 122 4.35 5.34 16.09
C THR A 122 4.31 6.22 17.34
N ALA A 123 5.05 7.34 17.34
CA ALA A 123 5.00 8.28 18.46
C ALA A 123 3.59 8.89 18.64
N LEU A 124 2.90 9.22 17.54
CA LEU A 124 1.52 9.71 17.59
C LEU A 124 0.57 8.69 18.20
N PHE A 125 0.72 7.39 17.90
CA PHE A 125 -0.09 6.35 18.51
C PHE A 125 0.12 6.20 20.02
N SER A 126 1.25 6.66 20.57
CA SER A 126 1.49 6.66 22.01
C SER A 126 0.58 7.62 22.80
N ASP A 127 -0.10 8.55 22.10
CA ASP A 127 -1.08 9.47 22.68
C ASP A 127 -2.47 8.84 22.86
N TYR A 128 -2.63 7.57 22.47
CA TYR A 128 -3.90 6.84 22.48
C TYR A 128 -3.85 5.67 23.45
N SER A 129 -4.97 5.40 24.15
CA SER A 129 -5.10 4.19 24.96
C SER A 129 -5.23 2.94 24.07
N ALA A 130 -5.07 1.76 24.68
CA ALA A 130 -5.23 0.49 23.97
C ALA A 130 -6.65 0.34 23.38
N GLU A 131 -7.67 0.79 24.11
CA GLU A 131 -9.07 0.78 23.67
C GLU A 131 -9.31 1.74 22.51
N GLU A 132 -8.72 2.94 22.53
CA GLU A 132 -8.79 3.89 21.44
C GLU A 132 -8.06 3.36 20.20
N LEU A 133 -6.90 2.72 20.36
CA LEU A 133 -6.17 2.08 19.26
C LEU A 133 -6.97 0.91 18.66
N ALA A 134 -7.70 0.15 19.47
CA ALA A 134 -8.57 -0.92 18.97
C ALA A 134 -9.68 -0.36 18.05
N ILE A 135 -10.31 0.77 18.45
CA ILE A 135 -11.32 1.45 17.62
C ILE A 135 -10.71 1.95 16.30
N ILE A 136 -9.53 2.58 16.37
CA ILE A 136 -8.83 3.10 15.19
C ILE A 136 -8.48 1.94 14.23
N THR A 137 -7.98 0.83 14.78
CA THR A 137 -7.61 -0.35 13.99
C THR A 137 -8.82 -1.01 13.33
N ASP A 138 -9.94 -1.18 14.08
CA ASP A 138 -11.20 -1.69 13.53
C ASP A 138 -11.69 -0.81 12.38
N TRP A 139 -11.69 0.51 12.59
CA TRP A 139 -12.12 1.45 11.58
C TRP A 139 -11.27 1.35 10.28
N PHE A 140 -9.95 1.34 10.40
CA PHE A 140 -9.07 1.19 9.22
C PHE A 140 -9.29 -0.13 8.50
N THR A 141 -9.46 -1.23 9.24
CA THR A 141 -9.71 -2.55 8.67
C THR A 141 -10.99 -2.56 7.84
N ARG A 142 -12.09 -2.04 8.41
CA ARG A 142 -13.39 -1.97 7.73
C ARG A 142 -13.40 -0.98 6.56
N ALA A 143 -12.76 0.17 6.72
CA ALA A 143 -12.63 1.16 5.64
C ALA A 143 -11.83 0.62 4.46
N THR A 144 -10.77 -0.16 4.72
CA THR A 144 -9.98 -0.84 3.68
C THR A 144 -10.84 -1.86 2.92
N ALA A 145 -11.66 -2.66 3.62
CA ALA A 145 -12.57 -3.61 2.97
C ALA A 145 -13.56 -2.90 2.04
N LEU A 146 -14.19 -1.82 2.51
CA LEU A 146 -15.10 -1.00 1.68
C LEU A 146 -14.39 -0.40 0.46
N ALA A 147 -13.15 0.05 0.61
CA ALA A 147 -12.36 0.58 -0.52
C ALA A 147 -12.08 -0.50 -1.57
N HIS A 148 -11.76 -1.73 -1.16
CA HIS A 148 -11.56 -2.85 -2.09
C HIS A 148 -12.86 -3.20 -2.84
N GLU A 149 -13.99 -3.31 -2.14
CA GLU A 149 -15.29 -3.54 -2.76
C GLU A 149 -15.65 -2.47 -3.80
N TYR A 150 -15.37 -1.20 -3.48
CA TYR A 150 -15.58 -0.09 -4.40
C TYR A 150 -14.70 -0.20 -5.66
N LEU A 151 -13.41 -0.51 -5.50
CA LEU A 151 -12.50 -0.73 -6.63
C LEU A 151 -12.94 -1.90 -7.51
N GLU A 152 -13.42 -3.00 -6.92
CA GLU A 152 -13.96 -4.13 -7.69
C GLU A 152 -15.20 -3.74 -8.50
N LYS A 153 -16.11 -2.93 -7.94
CA LYS A 153 -17.28 -2.41 -8.66
C LYS A 153 -16.87 -1.53 -9.83
N LEU A 154 -15.93 -0.60 -9.64
CA LEU A 154 -15.40 0.25 -10.72
C LEU A 154 -14.79 -0.57 -11.86
N ASN A 155 -14.05 -1.63 -11.54
CA ASN A 155 -13.40 -2.48 -12.53
C ASN A 155 -14.37 -3.36 -13.32
N ARG A 156 -15.55 -3.67 -12.77
CA ARG A 156 -16.60 -4.44 -13.48
C ARG A 156 -17.43 -3.59 -14.44
N ASN A 157 -17.17 -2.30 -14.57
CA ASN A 157 -18.03 -1.36 -15.32
C ASN A 157 -19.50 -1.37 -14.89
N ASP A 158 -19.80 -1.76 -13.66
CA ASP A 158 -21.13 -1.57 -13.12
C ASP A 158 -21.41 -0.07 -12.91
N PRO A 159 -22.47 0.49 -13.56
CA PRO A 159 -22.87 1.85 -13.25
C PRO A 159 -23.19 1.90 -11.76
N ALA A 160 -22.72 2.96 -11.10
CA ALA A 160 -22.96 3.20 -9.68
C ALA A 160 -24.46 3.00 -9.37
N GLU A 161 -24.79 1.98 -8.57
CA GLU A 161 -26.06 1.93 -7.91
C GLU A 161 -26.08 3.09 -6.90
N ASP A 162 -26.87 4.06 -7.29
CA ASP A 162 -27.46 5.18 -6.57
C ASP A 162 -26.88 5.61 -5.21
N CYS A 163 -26.56 6.90 -5.20
CA CYS A 163 -26.45 7.74 -4.02
C CYS A 163 -27.63 7.63 -3.05
#